data_8564d07deffd5cb1497a124ad344fb8e
#
_entry.id   8564d07deffd5cb1497a124ad344fb8e
#
_cell.length_a   1.000
_cell.length_b   1.000
_cell.length_c   1.000
_cell.angle_alpha   90.00
_cell.angle_beta   90.00
_cell.angle_gamma   90.00
#
_symmetry.space_group_name_H-M   'P 1'
#
loop_
_entity.id
_entity.type
_entity.pdbx_description
1 polymer ?
#
loop_
_entity_poly.entity_id
_entity_poly.type
_entity_poly.pdbx_seq_one_letter_code
_entity_poly.pdbx_strand_id
1 'polypeptide(L)'
;MQNWAVGLGASTMGAELELVYPYSQSMSFRGFYAGGLSQDFNETQGDVDYDIKEKLGGFGALFNYHLFASGWRFSGGVFASDTSITATSTITSATTIGDNDYVTGTIDGSVKFKRKVAPMLSVGYDWQFANGWSVNADLGAIVSGLKATASGSEGIDQVDLNKEIADVQDELDKIPAIPYIAFGVNYRF
;
A
#
# COMPACT_ATOMS: atom_id res chain seq x y z
N MET A 1 -11.02 14.43 -31.01
CA MET A 1 -10.50 15.20 -29.86
C MET A 1 -10.18 14.19 -28.77
N GLN A 2 -8.97 14.25 -28.22
CA GLN A 2 -8.59 13.38 -27.10
C GLN A 2 -9.20 13.97 -25.84
N ASN A 3 -10.18 13.29 -25.29
CA ASN A 3 -10.90 13.79 -24.12
C ASN A 3 -10.32 13.12 -22.87
N TRP A 4 -9.83 13.92 -21.93
CA TRP A 4 -9.40 13.45 -20.62
C TRP A 4 -10.55 12.85 -19.84
N ALA A 5 -10.26 11.90 -18.96
CA ALA A 5 -11.21 11.46 -17.96
C ALA A 5 -10.62 11.67 -16.57
N VAL A 6 -11.49 12.06 -15.64
CA VAL A 6 -11.17 12.19 -14.22
C VAL A 6 -12.04 11.21 -13.46
N GLY A 7 -11.45 10.52 -12.49
CA GLY A 7 -12.13 9.51 -11.70
C GLY A 7 -11.90 9.61 -10.22
N LEU A 8 -12.84 9.04 -9.50
CA LEU A 8 -12.77 8.80 -8.06
C LEU A 8 -13.02 7.33 -7.80
N GLY A 9 -12.31 6.77 -6.85
CA GLY A 9 -12.42 5.36 -6.51
C GLY A 9 -11.93 5.03 -5.12
N ALA A 10 -11.85 3.75 -4.88
CA ALA A 10 -11.27 3.18 -3.69
C ALA A 10 -10.47 1.93 -4.06
N SER A 11 -9.36 1.72 -3.37
CA SER A 11 -8.49 0.57 -3.55
C SER A 11 -7.97 0.03 -2.23
N THR A 12 -7.19 -1.05 -2.32
CA THR A 12 -6.42 -1.57 -1.18
C THR A 12 -5.38 -0.56 -0.65
N MET A 13 -5.08 0.50 -1.43
CA MET A 13 -4.17 1.58 -1.03
C MET A 13 -4.90 2.83 -0.50
N GLY A 14 -6.24 2.83 -0.46
CA GLY A 14 -7.06 3.94 0.04
C GLY A 14 -8.04 4.50 -0.99
N ALA A 15 -8.58 5.68 -0.70
CA ALA A 15 -9.38 6.43 -1.66
C ALA A 15 -8.49 6.88 -2.83
N GLU A 16 -9.04 6.82 -4.05
CA GLU A 16 -8.29 7.14 -5.26
C GLU A 16 -8.86 8.35 -6.00
N LEU A 17 -7.96 9.18 -6.48
CA LEU A 17 -8.22 10.18 -7.50
C LEU A 17 -7.39 9.82 -8.72
N GLU A 18 -8.04 9.65 -9.88
CA GLU A 18 -7.34 9.26 -11.10
C GLU A 18 -7.57 10.25 -12.26
N LEU A 19 -6.57 10.34 -13.12
CA LEU A 19 -6.57 11.08 -14.36
C LEU A 19 -6.17 10.14 -15.49
N VAL A 20 -7.02 10.03 -16.52
CA VAL A 20 -6.78 9.17 -17.67
C VAL A 20 -6.65 10.02 -18.93
N TYR A 21 -5.53 9.84 -19.64
CA TYR A 21 -5.27 10.45 -20.93
C TYR A 21 -5.33 9.39 -22.04
N PRO A 22 -6.38 9.37 -22.90
CA PRO A 22 -6.46 8.45 -24.02
C PRO A 22 -5.49 8.88 -25.12
N TYR A 23 -4.46 8.07 -25.34
CA TYR A 23 -3.49 8.30 -26.42
C TYR A 23 -4.02 7.80 -27.78
N SER A 24 -4.72 6.66 -27.78
CA SER A 24 -5.37 6.07 -28.96
C SER A 24 -6.62 5.30 -28.55
N GLN A 25 -7.29 4.64 -29.50
CA GLN A 25 -8.46 3.79 -29.22
C GLN A 25 -8.12 2.58 -28.32
N SER A 26 -6.85 2.13 -28.38
CA SER A 26 -6.41 0.95 -27.62
C SER A 26 -5.40 1.28 -26.51
N MET A 27 -4.99 2.54 -26.35
CA MET A 27 -3.92 2.92 -25.44
C MET A 27 -4.28 4.17 -24.64
N SER A 28 -4.00 4.16 -23.36
CA SER A 28 -4.12 5.34 -22.49
C SER A 28 -3.04 5.38 -21.42
N PHE A 29 -2.77 6.57 -20.90
CA PHE A 29 -1.96 6.78 -19.73
C PHE A 29 -2.88 7.09 -18.55
N ARG A 30 -2.61 6.49 -17.38
CA ARG A 30 -3.35 6.71 -16.15
C ARG A 30 -2.39 7.14 -15.06
N GLY A 31 -2.62 8.32 -14.49
CA GLY A 31 -1.99 8.75 -13.25
C GLY A 31 -3.02 8.69 -12.14
N PHE A 32 -2.66 8.22 -10.96
CA PHE A 32 -3.56 8.21 -9.82
C PHE A 32 -2.82 8.50 -8.52
N TYR A 33 -3.55 9.06 -7.58
CA TYR A 33 -3.17 9.17 -6.17
C TYR A 33 -4.10 8.27 -5.37
N ALA A 34 -3.53 7.44 -4.51
CA ALA A 34 -4.27 6.64 -3.54
C ALA A 34 -3.88 7.06 -2.13
N GLY A 35 -4.84 7.13 -1.20
CA GLY A 35 -4.54 7.52 0.18
C GLY A 35 -5.78 7.86 0.97
N GLY A 36 -5.59 8.56 2.11
CA GLY A 36 -6.70 9.02 2.94
C GLY A 36 -7.26 7.97 3.90
N LEU A 37 -6.73 6.74 3.90
CA LEU A 37 -6.96 5.78 4.97
C LEU A 37 -5.79 5.91 5.96
N SER A 38 -6.04 6.65 7.03
CA SER A 38 -5.20 6.68 8.22
C SER A 38 -6.07 6.14 9.35
N GLN A 39 -5.65 5.06 9.96
CA GLN A 39 -6.33 4.49 11.11
C GLN A 39 -5.35 4.41 12.27
N ASP A 40 -5.78 4.95 13.40
CA ASP A 40 -5.07 4.85 14.67
C ASP A 40 -5.81 3.80 15.51
N PHE A 41 -5.14 2.71 15.81
CA PHE A 41 -5.67 1.66 16.69
C PHE A 41 -4.89 1.69 18.00
N ASN A 42 -5.61 1.86 19.09
CA ASN A 42 -5.09 1.67 20.45
C ASN A 42 -5.64 0.36 20.96
N GLU A 43 -4.79 -0.62 21.19
CA GLU A 43 -5.17 -1.91 21.75
C GLU A 43 -4.27 -2.21 22.93
N THR A 44 -4.89 -2.57 24.07
CA THR A 44 -4.18 -3.06 25.24
C THR A 44 -4.33 -4.57 25.29
N GLN A 45 -3.25 -5.30 25.10
CA GLN A 45 -3.26 -6.76 25.18
C GLN A 45 -2.38 -7.20 26.37
N GLY A 46 -3.02 -7.58 27.47
CA GLY A 46 -2.32 -7.85 28.73
C GLY A 46 -1.75 -6.59 29.37
N ASP A 47 -0.46 -6.59 29.68
CA ASP A 47 0.27 -5.46 30.27
C ASP A 47 1.07 -4.65 29.22
N VAL A 48 0.73 -4.77 27.93
CA VAL A 48 1.40 -4.07 26.84
C VAL A 48 0.38 -3.21 26.11
N ASP A 49 0.66 -1.91 26.06
CA ASP A 49 -0.11 -0.94 25.28
C ASP A 49 0.50 -0.81 23.87
N TYR A 50 -0.33 -1.07 22.85
CA TYR A 50 0.03 -0.92 21.45
C TYR A 50 -0.64 0.31 20.84
N ASP A 51 0.15 1.23 20.31
CA ASP A 51 -0.31 2.34 19.50
C ASP A 51 0.12 2.06 18.04
N ILE A 52 -0.84 1.66 17.19
CA ILE A 52 -0.59 1.31 15.80
C ILE A 52 -1.12 2.45 14.92
N LYS A 53 -0.22 3.06 14.14
CA LYS A 53 -0.55 4.07 13.14
C LYS A 53 -0.32 3.50 11.75
N GLU A 54 -1.40 3.37 11.01
CA GLU A 54 -1.37 2.91 9.63
C GLU A 54 -1.59 4.08 8.68
N LYS A 55 -0.67 4.27 7.74
CA LYS A 55 -0.79 5.20 6.63
C LYS A 55 -0.61 4.42 5.34
N LEU A 56 -1.68 4.26 4.58
CA LEU A 56 -1.63 3.67 3.24
C LEU A 56 -1.70 4.76 2.19
N GLY A 57 -0.95 4.60 1.10
CA GLY A 57 -1.07 5.50 -0.04
C GLY A 57 0.17 5.61 -0.91
N GLY A 58 0.03 6.45 -1.94
CA GLY A 58 1.08 6.73 -2.90
C GLY A 58 0.55 7.27 -4.22
N PHE A 59 1.45 7.35 -5.20
CA PHE A 59 1.16 7.79 -6.56
C PHE A 59 1.45 6.68 -7.55
N GLY A 60 0.50 6.39 -8.45
CA GLY A 60 0.68 5.45 -9.55
C GLY A 60 0.75 6.16 -10.90
N ALA A 61 1.58 5.62 -11.79
CA ALA A 61 1.63 5.99 -13.20
C ALA A 61 1.64 4.72 -14.05
N LEU A 62 0.58 4.52 -14.83
CA LEU A 62 0.32 3.31 -15.59
C LEU A 62 0.10 3.62 -17.06
N PHE A 63 0.61 2.74 -17.91
CA PHE A 63 0.22 2.61 -19.29
C PHE A 63 -0.85 1.51 -19.39
N ASN A 64 -1.97 1.82 -20.02
CA ASN A 64 -3.08 0.91 -20.21
C ASN A 64 -3.17 0.50 -21.69
N TYR A 65 -3.34 -0.79 -21.93
CA TYR A 65 -3.64 -1.37 -23.21
C TYR A 65 -5.02 -2.02 -23.19
N HIS A 66 -5.95 -1.51 -24.03
CA HIS A 66 -7.32 -2.01 -24.12
C HIS A 66 -7.40 -3.09 -25.23
N LEU A 67 -7.89 -4.26 -24.86
CA LEU A 67 -8.02 -5.40 -25.75
C LEU A 67 -9.22 -5.23 -26.69
N PHE A 68 -8.96 -5.25 -28.01
CA PHE A 68 -9.98 -5.38 -29.06
C PHE A 68 -11.19 -4.45 -28.93
N ALA A 69 -10.99 -3.21 -28.49
CA ALA A 69 -12.08 -2.25 -28.20
C ALA A 69 -13.15 -2.78 -27.20
N SER A 70 -12.78 -3.81 -26.43
CA SER A 70 -13.57 -4.30 -25.31
C SER A 70 -13.26 -3.47 -24.05
N GLY A 71 -14.06 -3.66 -23.00
CA GLY A 71 -13.78 -3.05 -21.68
C GLY A 71 -12.53 -3.61 -20.99
N TRP A 72 -11.95 -4.73 -21.44
CA TRP A 72 -10.75 -5.32 -20.83
C TRP A 72 -9.51 -4.49 -21.11
N ARG A 73 -8.72 -4.26 -20.06
CA ARG A 73 -7.41 -3.61 -20.17
C ARG A 73 -6.34 -4.33 -19.38
N PHE A 74 -5.11 -4.28 -19.90
CA PHE A 74 -3.88 -4.59 -19.19
C PHE A 74 -3.18 -3.29 -18.86
N SER A 75 -2.68 -3.17 -17.64
CA SER A 75 -1.97 -1.98 -17.19
C SER A 75 -0.61 -2.36 -16.64
N GLY A 76 0.39 -1.58 -16.99
CA GLY A 76 1.74 -1.73 -16.48
C GLY A 76 2.39 -0.38 -16.21
N GLY A 77 3.17 -0.29 -15.15
CA GLY A 77 3.83 0.95 -14.78
C GLY A 77 4.49 0.89 -13.41
N VAL A 78 4.41 1.99 -12.68
CA VAL A 78 5.07 2.14 -11.39
C VAL A 78 4.12 2.73 -10.34
N PHE A 79 4.38 2.36 -9.09
CA PHE A 79 3.74 2.92 -7.91
C PHE A 79 4.81 3.47 -6.97
N ALA A 80 4.73 4.77 -6.65
CA ALA A 80 5.57 5.43 -5.66
C ALA A 80 4.85 5.42 -4.32
N SER A 81 5.26 4.53 -3.42
CA SER A 81 4.60 4.31 -2.14
C SER A 81 4.96 5.37 -1.11
N ASP A 82 3.94 5.86 -0.39
CA ASP A 82 4.03 6.63 0.85
C ASP A 82 3.46 5.83 2.04
N THR A 83 3.33 4.53 1.87
CA THR A 83 2.81 3.60 2.88
C THR A 83 3.80 3.40 4.01
N SER A 84 3.32 3.55 5.24
CA SER A 84 4.06 3.20 6.45
C SER A 84 3.10 2.70 7.53
N ILE A 85 3.45 1.61 8.18
CA ILE A 85 2.77 1.10 9.36
C ILE A 85 3.77 1.28 10.50
N THR A 86 3.39 2.01 11.55
CA THR A 86 4.21 2.20 12.75
C THR A 86 3.47 1.61 13.94
N ALA A 87 4.18 0.88 14.76
CA ALA A 87 3.65 0.34 16.01
C ALA A 87 4.59 0.75 17.15
N THR A 88 4.06 1.43 18.15
CA THR A 88 4.76 1.73 19.39
C THR A 88 4.23 0.81 20.46
N SER A 89 5.12 0.04 21.10
CA SER A 89 4.81 -0.86 22.20
C SER A 89 5.51 -0.38 23.47
N THR A 90 4.75 -0.21 24.54
CA THR A 90 5.29 0.15 25.86
C THR A 90 5.26 -1.08 26.77
N ILE A 91 6.44 -1.48 27.23
CA ILE A 91 6.64 -2.61 28.14
C ILE A 91 6.42 -2.12 29.56
N THR A 92 5.43 -2.71 30.28
CA THR A 92 5.11 -2.39 31.67
C THR A 92 5.29 -3.59 32.62
N SER A 93 5.58 -4.78 32.04
CA SER A 93 5.84 -6.01 32.77
C SER A 93 6.99 -6.80 32.12
N ALA A 94 7.48 -7.83 32.81
CA ALA A 94 8.58 -8.66 32.32
C ALA A 94 8.23 -9.30 30.96
N THR A 95 8.95 -8.91 29.92
CA THR A 95 8.77 -9.37 28.53
C THR A 95 10.11 -9.81 27.98
N THR A 96 10.18 -11.00 27.39
CA THR A 96 11.40 -11.52 26.75
C THR A 96 11.52 -10.94 25.34
N ILE A 97 12.65 -10.34 25.00
CA ILE A 97 13.00 -9.83 23.67
C ILE A 97 14.34 -10.44 23.29
N GLY A 98 14.39 -11.21 22.20
CA GLY A 98 15.58 -11.98 21.86
C GLY A 98 15.93 -12.96 22.97
N ASP A 99 17.11 -12.81 23.56
CA ASP A 99 17.61 -13.71 24.60
C ASP A 99 17.49 -13.14 26.03
N ASN A 100 16.96 -11.92 26.21
CA ASN A 100 16.92 -11.22 27.50
C ASN A 100 15.51 -10.76 27.92
N ASP A 101 15.29 -10.67 29.24
CA ASP A 101 14.05 -10.19 29.83
C ASP A 101 14.15 -8.69 30.15
N TYR A 102 13.15 -7.95 29.73
CA TYR A 102 12.99 -6.50 29.94
C TYR A 102 11.73 -6.24 30.75
N VAL A 103 11.82 -5.39 31.76
CA VAL A 103 10.68 -5.06 32.67
C VAL A 103 10.09 -3.69 32.37
N THR A 104 10.76 -2.88 31.58
CA THR A 104 10.30 -1.55 31.17
C THR A 104 11.03 -1.13 29.89
N GLY A 105 10.38 -0.34 29.06
CA GLY A 105 10.93 0.21 27.84
C GLY A 105 9.88 0.49 26.79
N THR A 106 10.27 1.15 25.73
CA THR A 106 9.43 1.42 24.56
C THR A 106 10.11 0.89 23.31
N ILE A 107 9.34 0.22 22.47
CA ILE A 107 9.79 -0.27 21.16
C ILE A 107 8.98 0.41 20.09
N ASP A 108 9.65 1.07 19.16
CA ASP A 108 9.05 1.65 17.95
C ASP A 108 9.36 0.75 16.75
N GLY A 109 8.34 0.05 16.27
CA GLY A 109 8.39 -0.76 15.06
C GLY A 109 7.87 0.01 13.84
N SER A 110 8.41 -0.26 12.65
CA SER A 110 7.91 0.30 11.41
C SER A 110 8.03 -0.70 10.26
N VAL A 111 6.95 -0.83 9.48
CA VAL A 111 6.93 -1.61 8.24
C VAL A 111 6.67 -0.70 7.06
N LYS A 112 7.51 -0.79 6.04
CA LYS A 112 7.44 0.02 4.82
C LYS A 112 7.71 -0.84 3.58
N PHE A 113 7.36 -0.33 2.41
CA PHE A 113 7.78 -0.97 1.16
C PHE A 113 9.31 -0.98 1.04
N LYS A 114 9.89 -2.13 0.63
CA LYS A 114 11.33 -2.22 0.33
C LYS A 114 11.75 -1.27 -0.77
N ARG A 115 10.86 -1.06 -1.77
CA ARG A 115 11.08 -0.13 -2.89
C ARG A 115 10.11 1.01 -2.78
N LYS A 116 10.62 2.23 -2.61
CA LYS A 116 9.80 3.45 -2.63
C LYS A 116 9.06 3.61 -3.97
N VAL A 117 9.70 3.23 -5.09
CA VAL A 117 9.08 3.15 -6.41
C VAL A 117 9.15 1.69 -6.86
N ALA A 118 7.99 1.08 -7.03
CA ALA A 118 7.84 -0.34 -7.35
C ALA A 118 7.12 -0.54 -8.68
N PRO A 119 7.48 -1.56 -9.48
CA PRO A 119 6.69 -1.98 -10.63
C PRO A 119 5.28 -2.35 -10.20
N MET A 120 4.31 -2.00 -11.04
CA MET A 120 2.90 -2.32 -10.83
C MET A 120 2.30 -2.88 -12.11
N LEU A 121 1.52 -3.96 -11.98
CA LEU A 121 0.79 -4.60 -13.07
C LEU A 121 -0.64 -4.83 -12.63
N SER A 122 -1.61 -4.61 -13.54
CA SER A 122 -3.01 -4.94 -13.28
C SER A 122 -3.75 -5.36 -14.54
N VAL A 123 -4.83 -6.10 -14.33
CA VAL A 123 -5.87 -6.37 -15.31
C VAL A 123 -7.13 -5.67 -14.82
N GLY A 124 -7.79 -4.94 -15.69
CA GLY A 124 -8.99 -4.21 -15.34
C GLY A 124 -10.09 -4.36 -16.39
N TYR A 125 -11.27 -3.92 -16.00
CA TYR A 125 -12.41 -3.85 -16.89
C TYR A 125 -13.13 -2.49 -16.72
N ASP A 126 -13.45 -1.86 -17.86
CA ASP A 126 -14.13 -0.57 -17.94
C ASP A 126 -15.54 -0.76 -18.54
N TRP A 127 -16.57 -0.53 -17.73
CA TRP A 127 -17.96 -0.43 -18.18
C TRP A 127 -18.24 1.01 -18.61
N GLN A 128 -18.30 1.24 -19.93
CA GLN A 128 -18.53 2.58 -20.49
C GLN A 128 -20.02 2.81 -20.74
N PHE A 129 -20.51 4.00 -20.37
CA PHE A 129 -21.88 4.44 -20.60
C PHE A 129 -21.93 5.55 -21.65
N ALA A 130 -23.07 5.69 -22.34
CA ALA A 130 -23.23 6.63 -23.45
C ALA A 130 -23.10 8.12 -23.08
N ASN A 131 -23.18 8.45 -21.79
CA ASN A 131 -23.17 9.82 -21.26
C ASN A 131 -21.79 10.29 -20.77
N GLY A 132 -20.70 9.59 -21.14
CA GLY A 132 -19.34 9.92 -20.75
C GLY A 132 -18.91 9.33 -19.40
N TRP A 133 -19.79 8.72 -18.66
CA TRP A 133 -19.47 8.01 -17.43
C TRP A 133 -18.91 6.61 -17.72
N SER A 134 -18.04 6.15 -16.86
CA SER A 134 -17.61 4.76 -16.83
C SER A 134 -17.38 4.30 -15.39
N VAL A 135 -17.56 3.00 -15.17
CA VAL A 135 -17.16 2.32 -13.93
C VAL A 135 -15.99 1.42 -14.27
N ASN A 136 -15.00 1.36 -13.40
CA ASN A 136 -13.85 0.50 -13.58
C ASN A 136 -13.63 -0.43 -12.38
N ALA A 137 -12.99 -1.55 -12.66
CA ALA A 137 -12.46 -2.45 -11.66
C ALA A 137 -11.07 -2.91 -12.09
N ASP A 138 -10.14 -2.99 -11.14
CA ASP A 138 -8.77 -3.46 -11.33
C ASP A 138 -8.43 -4.56 -10.35
N LEU A 139 -7.68 -5.54 -10.83
CA LEU A 139 -7.01 -6.55 -10.02
C LEU A 139 -5.55 -6.61 -10.44
N GLY A 140 -4.64 -6.44 -9.51
CA GLY A 140 -3.23 -6.34 -9.84
C GLY A 140 -2.30 -6.59 -8.66
N ALA A 141 -1.05 -6.22 -8.86
CA ALA A 141 -0.01 -6.36 -7.85
C ALA A 141 1.04 -5.25 -7.98
N ILE A 142 1.50 -4.77 -6.83
CA ILE A 142 2.65 -3.88 -6.69
C ILE A 142 3.84 -4.76 -6.29
N VAL A 143 4.85 -4.86 -7.15
CA VAL A 143 5.99 -5.78 -6.96
C VAL A 143 7.01 -5.13 -6.03
N SER A 144 6.73 -5.19 -4.75
CA SER A 144 7.63 -4.74 -3.68
C SER A 144 7.45 -5.66 -2.48
N GLY A 145 8.55 -6.12 -1.93
CA GLY A 145 8.54 -6.71 -0.59
C GLY A 145 8.32 -5.63 0.48
N LEU A 146 8.17 -6.08 1.71
CA LEU A 146 8.06 -5.25 2.89
C LEU A 146 9.36 -5.29 3.69
N LYS A 147 9.70 -4.20 4.37
CA LYS A 147 10.86 -4.08 5.26
C LYS A 147 10.38 -3.68 6.64
N ALA A 148 10.71 -4.51 7.64
CA ALA A 148 10.54 -4.19 9.04
C ALA A 148 11.79 -3.50 9.58
N THR A 149 11.59 -2.56 10.50
CA THR A 149 12.65 -1.96 11.31
C THR A 149 12.08 -1.71 12.69
N ALA A 150 12.91 -1.82 13.73
CA ALA A 150 12.51 -1.38 15.07
C ALA A 150 13.69 -0.70 15.78
N SER A 151 13.33 0.13 16.75
CA SER A 151 14.27 0.78 17.66
C SER A 151 13.72 0.72 19.09
N GLY A 152 14.59 0.48 20.06
CA GLY A 152 14.25 0.45 21.47
C GLY A 152 14.69 1.73 22.18
N SER A 153 13.99 2.07 23.29
CA SER A 153 14.44 3.11 24.23
C SER A 153 15.71 2.70 24.98
N GLU A 154 16.32 3.64 25.73
CA GLU A 154 17.44 3.33 26.61
C GLU A 154 17.10 2.14 27.55
N GLY A 155 18.00 1.13 27.56
CA GLY A 155 17.85 -0.09 28.35
C GLY A 155 17.42 -1.32 27.56
N ILE A 156 16.97 -1.18 26.32
CA ILE A 156 16.68 -2.30 25.40
C ILE A 156 17.89 -2.51 24.48
N ASP A 157 18.46 -3.73 24.50
CA ASP A 157 19.59 -4.05 23.63
C ASP A 157 19.13 -4.16 22.16
N GLN A 158 19.77 -3.36 21.30
CA GLN A 158 19.48 -3.38 19.86
C GLN A 158 19.83 -4.73 19.21
N VAL A 159 20.73 -5.51 19.80
CA VAL A 159 21.09 -6.85 19.28
C VAL A 159 19.93 -7.81 19.46
N ASP A 160 19.28 -7.80 20.63
CA ASP A 160 18.09 -8.63 20.89
C ASP A 160 16.93 -8.22 20.01
N LEU A 161 16.72 -6.91 19.88
CA LEU A 161 15.67 -6.38 19.00
C LEU A 161 15.90 -6.76 17.52
N ASN A 162 17.15 -6.77 17.07
CA ASN A 162 17.49 -7.17 15.69
C ASN A 162 17.21 -8.66 15.43
N LYS A 163 17.27 -9.53 16.43
CA LYS A 163 16.89 -10.94 16.30
C LYS A 163 15.38 -11.07 16.03
N GLU A 164 14.56 -10.40 16.85
CA GLU A 164 13.10 -10.38 16.66
C GLU A 164 12.72 -9.80 15.29
N ILE A 165 13.40 -8.72 14.86
CA ILE A 165 13.16 -8.13 13.53
C ILE A 165 13.54 -9.11 12.42
N ALA A 166 14.58 -9.90 12.59
CA ALA A 166 15.00 -10.86 11.57
C ALA A 166 13.90 -11.92 11.34
N ASP A 167 13.30 -12.44 12.40
CA ASP A 167 12.20 -13.41 12.29
C ASP A 167 10.97 -12.80 11.61
N VAL A 168 10.60 -11.57 11.97
CA VAL A 168 9.51 -10.82 11.29
C VAL A 168 9.87 -10.57 9.82
N GLN A 169 11.12 -10.22 9.52
CA GLN A 169 11.56 -9.96 8.16
C GLN A 169 11.52 -11.23 7.29
N ASP A 170 11.86 -12.39 7.84
CA ASP A 170 11.79 -13.67 7.15
C ASP A 170 10.35 -14.03 6.74
N GLU A 171 9.35 -13.68 7.57
CA GLU A 171 7.94 -13.83 7.21
C GLU A 171 7.50 -12.82 6.13
N LEU A 172 7.95 -11.56 6.25
CA LEU A 172 7.63 -10.52 5.27
C LEU A 172 8.28 -10.79 3.91
N ASP A 173 9.42 -11.48 3.88
CA ASP A 173 10.15 -11.82 2.65
C ASP A 173 9.42 -12.89 1.81
N LYS A 174 8.47 -13.61 2.42
CA LYS A 174 7.56 -14.53 1.71
C LYS A 174 6.49 -13.78 0.90
N ILE A 175 6.35 -12.45 1.08
CA ILE A 175 5.39 -11.59 0.38
C ILE A 175 6.13 -10.77 -0.69
N PRO A 176 6.30 -11.28 -1.93
CA PRO A 176 7.07 -10.60 -2.97
C PRO A 176 6.30 -9.45 -3.63
N ALA A 177 4.98 -9.40 -3.45
CA ALA A 177 4.12 -8.41 -4.07
C ALA A 177 2.89 -8.12 -3.21
N ILE A 178 2.45 -6.87 -3.24
CA ILE A 178 1.28 -6.40 -2.52
C ILE A 178 0.08 -6.45 -3.46
N PRO A 179 -1.03 -7.11 -3.10
CA PRO A 179 -2.22 -7.17 -3.93
C PRO A 179 -2.84 -5.77 -4.07
N TYR A 180 -3.23 -5.45 -5.30
CA TYR A 180 -3.92 -4.22 -5.63
C TYR A 180 -5.30 -4.56 -6.18
N ILE A 181 -6.35 -4.10 -5.51
CA ILE A 181 -7.74 -4.20 -5.94
C ILE A 181 -8.31 -2.80 -5.89
N ALA A 182 -8.93 -2.35 -6.99
CA ALA A 182 -9.54 -1.04 -7.06
C ALA A 182 -10.88 -1.07 -7.78
N PHE A 183 -11.74 -0.14 -7.38
CA PHE A 183 -13.02 0.16 -8.03
C PHE A 183 -13.16 1.67 -8.13
N GLY A 184 -13.64 2.14 -9.29
CA GLY A 184 -13.75 3.57 -9.52
C GLY A 184 -14.88 3.93 -10.48
N VAL A 185 -15.16 5.23 -10.52
CA VAL A 185 -16.08 5.87 -11.45
C VAL A 185 -15.37 7.02 -12.13
N ASN A 186 -15.42 7.06 -13.46
CA ASN A 186 -14.76 8.09 -14.27
C ASN A 186 -15.77 8.85 -15.09
N TYR A 187 -15.44 10.11 -15.33
CA TYR A 187 -16.15 10.96 -16.27
C TYR A 187 -15.20 11.49 -17.35
N ARG A 188 -15.58 11.30 -18.60
CA ARG A 188 -14.86 11.78 -19.79
C ARG A 188 -15.50 13.05 -20.33
N PHE A 189 -14.68 14.08 -20.47
CA PHE A 189 -15.11 15.41 -20.99
C PHE A 189 -15.15 15.44 -22.51
#